data_71c8fc1202a5ce6f96617d03bb154741
#
_entry.id   71c8fc1202a5ce6f96617d03bb154741
#
_cell.length_a   1.000
_cell.length_b   1.000
_cell.length_c   1.000
_cell.angle_alpha   90.00
_cell.angle_beta   90.00
_cell.angle_gamma   90.00
#
_symmetry.space_group_name_H-M   'P 1'
#
loop_
_entity.id
_entity.type
_entity.pdbx_description
1 polymer ?
#
loop_
_entity_poly.entity_id
_entity_poly.type
_entity_poly.pdbx_seq_one_letter_code
_entity_poly.pdbx_strand_id
1 'polypeptide(L)'
;MIEISGLAKRFTVENPKKLSEQEKKDPRLKGRYFQSVRDVSFTCEKGQVLGLLGPNGAGKTTTLRMLSTALKPDSGKVLIGGEDVLSNPNIARKKIGFLSSSTGLYGRLSGRENISYFGELHGISKNVINARIEELADLLDMQTFLDRRAENFSSGMKQKVSIARAVIHEPELVVLDEPTTGLDIMATSTVMEFIQRLKDKGTPVIFSTHHLDEVQTLCDKVTVINQGETVFNDSLDAFSALSGNEGASGQMHKSFLKTLSMDTEETGNVVNL
;
A
#
# COMPACT_ATOMS: atom_id res chain seq x y z
N MET A 1 -16.15 1.66 6.66
CA MET A 1 -15.14 2.72 6.93
C MET A 1 -13.92 2.10 7.56
N ILE A 2 -12.77 2.48 7.08
CA ILE A 2 -11.44 2.16 7.63
C ILE A 2 -10.94 3.46 8.28
N GLU A 3 -10.47 3.38 9.52
CA GLU A 3 -9.96 4.53 10.26
C GLU A 3 -8.60 4.20 10.86
N ILE A 4 -7.63 5.03 10.58
CA ILE A 4 -6.29 5.01 11.13
C ILE A 4 -6.08 6.30 11.90
N SER A 5 -5.69 6.21 13.17
CA SER A 5 -5.49 7.37 14.03
C SER A 5 -4.25 7.25 14.89
N GLY A 6 -3.37 8.23 14.77
CA GLY A 6 -2.18 8.41 15.59
C GLY A 6 -1.17 7.25 15.52
N LEU A 7 -1.05 6.59 14.35
CA LEU A 7 -0.09 5.49 14.21
C LEU A 7 1.34 5.99 14.36
N ALA A 8 2.09 5.34 15.22
CA ALA A 8 3.51 5.58 15.38
C ALA A 8 4.32 4.28 15.44
N LYS A 9 5.55 4.35 14.92
CA LYS A 9 6.51 3.24 14.94
C LYS A 9 7.93 3.72 14.94
N ARG A 10 8.70 3.22 15.89
CA ARG A 10 10.15 3.40 15.97
C ARG A 10 10.89 2.08 15.86
N PHE A 11 12.08 2.14 15.33
CA PHE A 11 13.00 1.01 15.24
C PHE A 11 14.30 1.34 15.97
N THR A 12 14.90 0.33 16.61
CA THR A 12 16.22 0.48 17.21
C THR A 12 17.29 0.46 16.12
N VAL A 13 18.17 1.44 16.13
CA VAL A 13 19.34 1.48 15.25
C VAL A 13 20.44 0.63 15.91
N GLU A 14 20.72 -0.54 15.33
CA GLU A 14 21.69 -1.49 15.89
C GLU A 14 23.11 -0.91 15.93
N ASN A 15 23.50 -0.16 14.92
CA ASN A 15 24.85 0.40 14.82
C ASN A 15 24.84 1.87 14.39
N PRO A 16 24.62 2.81 15.33
CA PRO A 16 24.59 4.25 15.05
C PRO A 16 25.89 4.80 14.42
N LYS A 17 27.03 4.13 14.60
CA LYS A 17 28.30 4.54 14.01
C LYS A 17 28.39 4.27 12.51
N LYS A 18 27.56 3.37 11.97
CA LYS A 18 27.51 3.07 10.53
C LYS A 18 26.58 3.98 9.74
N LEU A 19 25.81 4.84 10.41
CA LEU A 19 24.95 5.80 9.76
C LEU A 19 25.79 6.81 8.99
N SER A 20 25.35 7.13 7.78
CA SER A 20 25.89 8.23 6.98
C SER A 20 25.66 9.59 7.67
N GLU A 21 26.39 10.61 7.28
CA GLU A 21 26.20 11.95 7.84
C GLU A 21 24.79 12.53 7.55
N GLN A 22 24.17 12.13 6.44
CA GLN A 22 22.78 12.49 6.13
C GLN A 22 21.78 11.80 7.06
N GLU A 23 21.95 10.50 7.30
CA GLU A 23 21.09 9.74 8.21
C GLU A 23 21.19 10.22 9.66
N LYS A 24 22.39 10.66 10.09
CA LYS A 24 22.60 11.27 11.42
C LYS A 24 21.87 12.61 11.60
N LYS A 25 21.66 13.35 10.50
CA LYS A 25 20.93 14.61 10.50
C LYS A 25 19.41 14.46 10.35
N ASP A 26 18.90 13.25 10.10
CA ASP A 26 17.46 13.00 9.97
C ASP A 26 16.77 13.36 11.29
N PRO A 27 15.77 14.27 11.30
CA PRO A 27 15.08 14.71 12.51
C PRO A 27 14.31 13.58 13.22
N ARG A 28 14.06 12.47 12.52
CA ARG A 28 13.42 11.26 13.07
C ARG A 28 14.38 10.40 13.90
N LEU A 29 15.69 10.64 13.80
CA LEU A 29 16.66 9.94 14.61
C LEU A 29 16.72 10.56 16.01
N LYS A 30 16.27 9.81 17.02
CA LYS A 30 16.27 10.22 18.42
C LYS A 30 17.15 9.25 19.23
N GLY A 31 18.42 9.61 19.41
CA GLY A 31 19.39 8.76 20.08
C GLY A 31 19.61 7.44 19.36
N ARG A 32 19.14 6.33 19.94
CA ARG A 32 19.25 4.97 19.36
C ARG A 32 17.98 4.53 18.61
N TYR A 33 17.01 5.40 18.45
CA TYR A 33 15.74 5.06 17.81
C TYR A 33 15.51 5.92 16.57
N PHE A 34 15.08 5.27 15.51
CA PHE A 34 14.58 5.92 14.29
C PHE A 34 13.06 5.85 14.27
N GLN A 35 12.39 6.99 14.29
CA GLN A 35 10.94 7.12 14.24
C GLN A 35 10.46 7.05 12.78
N SER A 36 10.26 5.84 12.26
CA SER A 36 9.83 5.64 10.86
C SER A 36 8.42 6.21 10.61
N VAL A 37 7.54 6.11 11.59
CA VAL A 37 6.21 6.73 11.60
C VAL A 37 6.05 7.43 12.93
N ARG A 38 5.62 8.71 12.90
CA ARG A 38 5.49 9.57 14.08
C ARG A 38 4.04 9.80 14.45
N ASP A 39 3.23 10.18 13.45
CA ASP A 39 1.78 10.41 13.58
C ASP A 39 1.12 10.28 12.22
N VAL A 40 0.57 9.10 11.93
CA VAL A 40 -0.15 8.88 10.68
C VAL A 40 -1.61 8.62 10.97
N SER A 41 -2.47 9.46 10.37
CA SER A 41 -3.92 9.41 10.51
C SER A 41 -4.60 9.63 9.16
N PHE A 42 -5.55 8.76 8.81
CA PHE A 42 -6.40 8.91 7.62
C PHE A 42 -7.62 7.98 7.70
N THR A 43 -8.57 8.20 6.79
CA THR A 43 -9.78 7.35 6.67
C THR A 43 -9.97 6.93 5.23
N CYS A 44 -10.55 5.73 5.02
CA CYS A 44 -10.96 5.23 3.71
C CYS A 44 -12.36 4.64 3.82
N GLU A 45 -13.25 5.04 2.93
CA GLU A 45 -14.63 4.59 2.93
C GLU A 45 -14.80 3.31 2.10
N LYS A 46 -15.96 2.65 2.27
CA LYS A 46 -16.31 1.48 1.47
C LYS A 46 -16.40 1.86 -0.01
N GLY A 47 -15.82 1.03 -0.88
CA GLY A 47 -15.80 1.30 -2.32
C GLY A 47 -14.92 2.50 -2.72
N GLN A 48 -14.01 2.94 -1.87
CA GLN A 48 -13.07 4.03 -2.13
C GLN A 48 -11.68 3.50 -2.40
N VAL A 49 -10.97 4.12 -3.32
CA VAL A 49 -9.53 3.92 -3.55
C VAL A 49 -8.77 5.09 -2.95
N LEU A 50 -7.88 4.78 -1.99
CA LEU A 50 -7.00 5.76 -1.34
C LEU A 50 -5.56 5.55 -1.78
N GLY A 51 -4.98 6.59 -2.37
CA GLY A 51 -3.55 6.64 -2.71
C GLY A 51 -2.71 7.17 -1.55
N LEU A 52 -1.76 6.36 -1.09
CA LEU A 52 -0.80 6.73 -0.04
C LEU A 52 0.49 7.20 -0.69
N LEU A 53 0.69 8.51 -0.76
CA LEU A 53 1.83 9.17 -1.38
C LEU A 53 2.91 9.55 -0.36
N GLY A 54 4.09 9.85 -0.87
CA GLY A 54 5.20 10.37 -0.09
C GLY A 54 6.55 9.96 -0.68
N PRO A 55 7.63 10.66 -0.34
CA PRO A 55 8.97 10.31 -0.80
C PRO A 55 9.43 8.95 -0.27
N ASN A 56 10.54 8.44 -0.83
CA ASN A 56 11.15 7.22 -0.33
C ASN A 56 11.58 7.41 1.12
N GLY A 57 11.27 6.41 1.97
CA GLY A 57 11.54 6.49 3.40
C GLY A 57 10.55 7.34 4.21
N ALA A 58 9.50 7.90 3.62
CA ALA A 58 8.48 8.69 4.34
C ALA A 58 7.69 7.90 5.41
N GLY A 59 7.69 6.56 5.33
CA GLY A 59 6.95 5.71 6.27
C GLY A 59 5.78 4.94 5.66
N LYS A 60 5.52 5.06 4.33
CA LYS A 60 4.39 4.40 3.63
C LYS A 60 4.32 2.90 3.90
N THR A 61 5.36 2.14 3.52
CA THR A 61 5.43 0.69 3.74
C THR A 61 5.27 0.31 5.21
N THR A 62 5.87 1.08 6.13
CA THR A 62 5.73 0.85 7.58
C THR A 62 4.28 1.02 8.01
N THR A 63 3.59 2.05 7.53
CA THR A 63 2.17 2.31 7.78
C THR A 63 1.30 1.18 7.25
N LEU A 64 1.50 0.73 5.99
CA LEU A 64 0.74 -0.36 5.40
C LEU A 64 0.96 -1.71 6.13
N ARG A 65 2.18 -1.96 6.60
CA ARG A 65 2.46 -3.15 7.45
C ARG A 65 1.76 -3.08 8.80
N MET A 66 1.63 -1.91 9.41
CA MET A 66 0.87 -1.75 10.66
C MET A 66 -0.63 -1.93 10.41
N LEU A 67 -1.16 -1.31 9.36
CA LEU A 67 -2.55 -1.47 8.94
C LEU A 67 -2.92 -2.95 8.69
N SER A 68 -2.04 -3.69 8.03
CA SER A 68 -2.25 -5.12 7.72
C SER A 68 -1.91 -6.06 8.87
N THR A 69 -1.60 -5.56 10.06
CA THR A 69 -1.15 -6.33 11.24
C THR A 69 0.13 -7.14 11.05
N ALA A 70 0.87 -6.91 9.96
CA ALA A 70 2.20 -7.51 9.74
C ALA A 70 3.28 -6.90 10.64
N LEU A 71 3.02 -5.70 11.17
CA LEU A 71 3.87 -4.99 12.11
C LEU A 71 3.02 -4.40 13.23
N LYS A 72 3.41 -4.64 14.48
CA LYS A 72 2.72 -4.02 15.63
C LYS A 72 3.17 -2.55 15.76
N PRO A 73 2.23 -1.57 15.78
CA PRO A 73 2.55 -0.18 16.08
C PRO A 73 2.99 -0.03 17.55
N ASP A 74 3.68 1.07 17.84
CA ASP A 74 4.03 1.45 19.22
C ASP A 74 2.88 2.23 19.86
N SER A 75 2.10 2.98 19.07
CA SER A 75 0.87 3.67 19.47
C SER A 75 -0.08 3.85 18.28
N GLY A 76 -1.28 4.33 18.58
CA GLY A 76 -2.34 4.59 17.61
C GLY A 76 -3.35 3.44 17.50
N LYS A 77 -4.35 3.62 16.61
CA LYS A 77 -5.44 2.67 16.41
C LYS A 77 -5.68 2.42 14.92
N VAL A 78 -6.17 1.23 14.62
CA VAL A 78 -6.65 0.84 13.29
C VAL A 78 -8.02 0.20 13.45
N LEU A 79 -9.06 0.83 12.91
CA LEU A 79 -10.42 0.31 12.95
C LEU A 79 -10.87 -0.10 11.56
N ILE A 80 -11.45 -1.27 11.43
CA ILE A 80 -12.14 -1.77 10.22
C ILE A 80 -13.57 -2.07 10.59
N GLY A 81 -14.52 -1.33 10.01
CA GLY A 81 -15.93 -1.47 10.38
C GLY A 81 -16.22 -1.18 11.85
N GLY A 82 -15.41 -0.34 12.50
CA GLY A 82 -15.50 -0.01 13.93
C GLY A 82 -14.79 -1.01 14.87
N GLU A 83 -14.25 -2.12 14.36
CA GLU A 83 -13.49 -3.10 15.16
C GLU A 83 -12.00 -2.78 15.15
N ASP A 84 -11.36 -2.75 16.32
CA ASP A 84 -9.91 -2.56 16.45
C ASP A 84 -9.16 -3.84 16.02
N VAL A 85 -8.50 -3.75 14.87
CA VAL A 85 -7.76 -4.87 14.28
C VAL A 85 -6.48 -5.22 15.06
N LEU A 86 -5.97 -4.29 15.87
CA LEU A 86 -4.77 -4.50 16.67
C LEU A 86 -5.08 -5.35 17.92
N SER A 87 -6.32 -5.34 18.38
CA SER A 87 -6.78 -6.14 19.52
C SER A 87 -6.87 -7.62 19.19
N ASN A 88 -7.21 -7.97 17.95
CA ASN A 88 -7.29 -9.37 17.50
C ASN A 88 -6.71 -9.55 16.08
N PRO A 89 -5.38 -9.59 15.94
CA PRO A 89 -4.72 -9.66 14.63
C PRO A 89 -5.10 -10.87 13.78
N ASN A 90 -5.47 -11.99 14.41
CA ASN A 90 -5.86 -13.20 13.67
C ASN A 90 -7.22 -13.05 12.97
N ILE A 91 -8.16 -12.37 13.61
CA ILE A 91 -9.46 -12.05 12.98
C ILE A 91 -9.24 -10.97 11.91
N ALA A 92 -8.44 -9.95 12.21
CA ALA A 92 -8.13 -8.88 11.27
C ALA A 92 -7.54 -9.39 9.95
N ARG A 93 -6.60 -10.35 10.00
CA ARG A 93 -5.97 -10.94 8.81
C ARG A 93 -6.97 -11.67 7.90
N LYS A 94 -8.10 -12.14 8.42
CA LYS A 94 -9.16 -12.71 7.60
C LYS A 94 -9.95 -11.67 6.82
N LYS A 95 -9.90 -10.41 7.27
CA LYS A 95 -10.60 -9.27 6.66
C LYS A 95 -9.71 -8.44 5.74
N ILE A 96 -8.40 -8.65 5.77
CA ILE A 96 -7.43 -7.82 5.05
C ILE A 96 -6.67 -8.64 4.02
N GLY A 97 -6.72 -8.22 2.76
CA GLY A 97 -5.81 -8.67 1.71
C GLY A 97 -4.58 -7.78 1.67
N PHE A 98 -3.39 -8.33 1.88
CA PHE A 98 -2.16 -7.54 1.92
C PHE A 98 -1.14 -8.02 0.90
N LEU A 99 -0.78 -7.15 -0.04
CA LEU A 99 0.37 -7.30 -0.91
C LEU A 99 1.53 -6.50 -0.34
N SER A 100 2.59 -7.18 0.07
CA SER A 100 3.86 -6.56 0.47
C SER A 100 4.88 -6.64 -0.65
N SER A 101 5.56 -5.54 -0.93
CA SER A 101 6.66 -5.48 -1.90
C SER A 101 7.81 -6.45 -1.59
N SER A 102 7.94 -6.90 -0.34
CA SER A 102 9.01 -7.79 0.12
C SER A 102 8.67 -9.29 0.13
N THR A 103 7.40 -9.67 -0.15
CA THR A 103 6.97 -11.08 -0.02
C THR A 103 6.94 -11.77 -1.38
N GLY A 104 7.92 -12.65 -1.61
CA GLY A 104 7.99 -13.45 -2.82
C GLY A 104 6.97 -14.60 -2.89
N LEU A 105 6.92 -15.23 -4.06
CA LEU A 105 6.20 -16.50 -4.29
C LEU A 105 7.06 -17.69 -3.91
N TYR A 106 6.42 -18.82 -3.62
CA TYR A 106 7.11 -20.11 -3.52
C TYR A 106 7.54 -20.55 -4.92
N GLY A 107 8.82 -20.40 -5.26
CA GLY A 107 9.34 -20.58 -6.62
C GLY A 107 9.10 -21.97 -7.21
N ARG A 108 9.13 -23.03 -6.38
CA ARG A 108 8.89 -24.42 -6.79
C ARG A 108 7.43 -24.76 -7.05
N LEU A 109 6.50 -23.96 -6.54
CA LEU A 109 5.07 -24.10 -6.77
C LEU A 109 4.68 -23.36 -8.05
N SER A 110 3.61 -23.82 -8.71
CA SER A 110 2.97 -23.08 -9.80
C SER A 110 2.26 -21.82 -9.26
N GLY A 111 1.79 -20.95 -10.16
CA GLY A 111 0.96 -19.82 -9.78
C GLY A 111 -0.32 -20.28 -9.07
N ARG A 112 -0.99 -21.28 -9.65
CA ARG A 112 -2.20 -21.90 -9.08
C ARG A 112 -1.97 -22.43 -7.67
N GLU A 113 -0.91 -23.19 -7.46
CA GLU A 113 -0.54 -23.75 -6.15
C GLU A 113 -0.20 -22.64 -5.14
N ASN A 114 0.47 -21.57 -5.56
CA ASN A 114 0.73 -20.42 -4.70
C ASN A 114 -0.56 -19.76 -4.20
N ILE A 115 -1.55 -19.60 -5.07
CA ILE A 115 -2.85 -19.00 -4.70
C ILE A 115 -3.66 -19.97 -3.85
N SER A 116 -3.74 -21.25 -4.27
CA SER A 116 -4.50 -22.29 -3.58
C SER A 116 -4.03 -22.47 -2.13
N TYR A 117 -2.72 -22.51 -1.91
CA TYR A 117 -2.13 -22.64 -0.58
C TYR A 117 -2.61 -21.54 0.38
N PHE A 118 -2.70 -20.28 -0.07
CA PHE A 118 -3.22 -19.19 0.77
C PHE A 118 -4.74 -19.28 0.97
N GLY A 119 -5.49 -19.72 -0.03
CA GLY A 119 -6.90 -20.01 0.13
C GLY A 119 -7.17 -21.08 1.21
N GLU A 120 -6.37 -22.15 1.22
CA GLU A 120 -6.44 -23.21 2.23
C GLU A 120 -6.06 -22.69 3.64
N LEU A 121 -5.06 -21.83 3.76
CA LEU A 121 -4.69 -21.17 5.04
C LEU A 121 -5.84 -20.30 5.60
N HIS A 122 -6.65 -19.71 4.73
CA HIS A 122 -7.87 -18.97 5.14
C HIS A 122 -9.06 -19.88 5.42
N GLY A 123 -8.93 -21.21 5.28
CA GLY A 123 -9.97 -22.19 5.54
C GLY A 123 -11.04 -22.30 4.44
N ILE A 124 -10.72 -21.87 3.24
CA ILE A 124 -11.61 -21.93 2.08
C ILE A 124 -11.60 -23.35 1.50
N SER A 125 -12.76 -23.87 1.11
CA SER A 125 -12.85 -25.19 0.49
C SER A 125 -12.22 -25.22 -0.91
N LYS A 126 -11.65 -26.36 -1.31
CA LYS A 126 -10.99 -26.52 -2.61
C LYS A 126 -11.84 -26.13 -3.81
N ASN A 127 -13.13 -26.47 -3.78
CA ASN A 127 -14.05 -26.13 -4.87
C ASN A 127 -14.20 -24.60 -5.04
N VAL A 128 -14.34 -23.89 -3.92
CA VAL A 128 -14.42 -22.41 -3.92
C VAL A 128 -13.11 -21.80 -4.34
N ILE A 129 -11.96 -22.31 -3.85
CA ILE A 129 -10.63 -21.86 -4.26
C ILE A 129 -10.47 -21.98 -5.77
N ASN A 130 -10.78 -23.15 -6.34
CA ASN A 130 -10.64 -23.38 -7.79
C ASN A 130 -11.50 -22.39 -8.60
N ALA A 131 -12.75 -22.19 -8.22
CA ALA A 131 -13.64 -21.23 -8.91
C ALA A 131 -13.09 -19.80 -8.86
N ARG A 132 -12.60 -19.36 -7.69
CA ARG A 132 -12.02 -18.04 -7.52
C ARG A 132 -10.68 -17.87 -8.27
N ILE A 133 -9.89 -18.94 -8.35
CA ILE A 133 -8.65 -18.90 -9.14
C ILE A 133 -8.96 -18.69 -10.61
N GLU A 134 -9.97 -19.34 -11.19
CA GLU A 134 -10.35 -19.11 -12.58
C GLU A 134 -10.84 -17.67 -12.80
N GLU A 135 -11.69 -17.14 -11.92
CA GLU A 135 -12.11 -15.73 -11.99
C GLU A 135 -10.92 -14.77 -11.91
N LEU A 136 -10.02 -14.98 -10.96
CA LEU A 136 -8.82 -14.15 -10.83
C LEU A 136 -7.84 -14.30 -11.99
N ALA A 137 -7.76 -15.49 -12.59
CA ALA A 137 -6.96 -15.74 -13.77
C ALA A 137 -7.46 -14.93 -14.97
N ASP A 138 -8.78 -14.84 -15.16
CA ASP A 138 -9.40 -14.02 -16.20
C ASP A 138 -9.17 -12.53 -15.94
N LEU A 139 -9.38 -12.08 -14.69
CA LEU A 139 -9.26 -10.66 -14.31
C LEU A 139 -7.83 -10.12 -14.39
N LEU A 140 -6.82 -10.98 -14.20
CA LEU A 140 -5.41 -10.63 -14.14
C LEU A 140 -4.60 -11.18 -15.33
N ASP A 141 -5.25 -11.71 -16.38
CA ASP A 141 -4.59 -12.32 -17.56
C ASP A 141 -3.52 -13.32 -17.17
N MET A 142 -3.87 -14.35 -16.41
CA MET A 142 -2.91 -15.33 -15.91
C MET A 142 -3.04 -16.73 -16.56
N GLN A 143 -4.06 -16.97 -17.39
CA GLN A 143 -4.43 -18.27 -17.93
C GLN A 143 -3.26 -18.98 -18.62
N THR A 144 -2.42 -18.23 -19.33
CA THR A 144 -1.32 -18.80 -20.16
C THR A 144 -0.12 -19.28 -19.34
N PHE A 145 -0.01 -18.88 -18.07
CA PHE A 145 1.15 -19.18 -17.24
C PHE A 145 0.85 -19.70 -15.83
N LEU A 146 -0.43 -19.67 -15.43
CA LEU A 146 -0.86 -19.98 -14.05
C LEU A 146 -0.36 -21.36 -13.55
N ASP A 147 -0.28 -22.35 -14.42
CA ASP A 147 0.15 -23.72 -14.10
C ASP A 147 1.67 -23.96 -14.26
N ARG A 148 2.43 -22.90 -14.62
CA ARG A 148 3.90 -22.95 -14.67
C ARG A 148 4.48 -22.66 -13.28
N ARG A 149 5.72 -23.12 -13.02
CA ARG A 149 6.45 -22.83 -11.79
C ARG A 149 6.78 -21.35 -11.66
N ALA A 150 6.58 -20.79 -10.46
CA ALA A 150 6.77 -19.37 -10.19
C ALA A 150 8.23 -18.90 -10.30
N GLU A 151 9.21 -19.79 -10.19
CA GLU A 151 10.64 -19.47 -10.43
C GLU A 151 10.90 -18.97 -11.86
N ASN A 152 10.08 -19.40 -12.82
CA ASN A 152 10.17 -19.04 -14.24
C ASN A 152 9.29 -17.81 -14.62
N PHE A 153 8.72 -17.09 -13.65
CA PHE A 153 7.87 -15.96 -13.91
C PHE A 153 8.66 -14.67 -14.11
N SER A 154 8.19 -13.83 -15.03
CA SER A 154 8.60 -12.42 -15.11
C SER A 154 8.14 -11.66 -13.85
N SER A 155 8.63 -10.43 -13.67
CA SER A 155 8.16 -9.55 -12.58
C SER A 155 6.65 -9.34 -12.61
N GLY A 156 6.09 -9.05 -13.80
CA GLY A 156 4.66 -8.86 -14.00
C GLY A 156 3.83 -10.12 -13.66
N MET A 157 4.28 -11.29 -14.10
CA MET A 157 3.62 -12.56 -13.77
C MET A 157 3.66 -12.83 -12.25
N LYS A 158 4.79 -12.58 -11.59
CA LYS A 158 4.91 -12.70 -10.12
C LYS A 158 3.96 -11.76 -9.40
N GLN A 159 3.85 -10.53 -9.88
CA GLN A 159 2.99 -9.51 -9.27
C GLN A 159 1.51 -9.88 -9.39
N LYS A 160 1.04 -10.28 -10.58
CA LYS A 160 -0.34 -10.74 -10.80
C LYS A 160 -0.72 -11.89 -9.87
N VAL A 161 0.13 -12.90 -9.74
CA VAL A 161 -0.10 -14.03 -8.81
C VAL A 161 -0.05 -13.58 -7.34
N SER A 162 0.82 -12.64 -6.99
CA SER A 162 0.90 -12.10 -5.62
C SER A 162 -0.35 -11.30 -5.24
N ILE A 163 -0.91 -10.55 -6.19
CA ILE A 163 -2.21 -9.85 -6.02
C ILE A 163 -3.33 -10.87 -5.85
N ALA A 164 -3.44 -11.87 -6.75
CA ALA A 164 -4.45 -12.92 -6.65
C ALA A 164 -4.39 -13.66 -5.31
N ARG A 165 -3.18 -13.99 -4.85
CA ARG A 165 -2.94 -14.57 -3.52
C ARG A 165 -3.43 -13.68 -2.38
N ALA A 166 -3.25 -12.37 -2.47
CA ALA A 166 -3.65 -11.43 -1.44
C ALA A 166 -5.18 -11.28 -1.33
N VAL A 167 -5.94 -11.60 -2.40
CA VAL A 167 -7.40 -11.38 -2.45
C VAL A 167 -8.22 -12.67 -2.54
N ILE A 168 -7.60 -13.87 -2.60
CA ILE A 168 -8.30 -15.14 -2.77
C ILE A 168 -9.39 -15.39 -1.73
N HIS A 169 -9.27 -14.82 -0.55
CA HIS A 169 -10.20 -14.95 0.56
C HIS A 169 -11.30 -13.87 0.59
N GLU A 170 -11.41 -13.03 -0.46
CA GLU A 170 -12.40 -11.94 -0.59
C GLU A 170 -12.41 -11.01 0.63
N PRO A 171 -11.30 -10.30 0.87
CA PRO A 171 -11.14 -9.44 2.05
C PRO A 171 -12.08 -8.24 2.05
N GLU A 172 -12.38 -7.72 3.24
CA GLU A 172 -13.13 -6.47 3.44
C GLU A 172 -12.31 -5.22 3.13
N LEU A 173 -10.99 -5.34 3.10
CA LEU A 173 -10.01 -4.29 2.76
C LEU A 173 -8.85 -4.88 1.97
N VAL A 174 -8.45 -4.22 0.89
CA VAL A 174 -7.23 -4.57 0.14
C VAL A 174 -6.16 -3.50 0.36
N VAL A 175 -4.97 -3.93 0.75
CA VAL A 175 -3.80 -3.07 1.00
C VAL A 175 -2.67 -3.50 0.08
N LEU A 176 -2.19 -2.60 -0.77
CA LEU A 176 -1.17 -2.90 -1.78
C LEU A 176 0.04 -1.97 -1.61
N ASP A 177 1.20 -2.55 -1.35
CA ASP A 177 2.45 -1.79 -1.22
C ASP A 177 3.19 -1.79 -2.57
N GLU A 178 3.13 -0.66 -3.28
CA GLU A 178 3.71 -0.41 -4.59
C GLU A 178 3.32 -1.48 -5.65
N PRO A 179 2.03 -1.67 -5.95
CA PRO A 179 1.54 -2.81 -6.74
C PRO A 179 2.01 -2.84 -8.19
N THR A 180 2.45 -1.72 -8.75
CA THR A 180 2.81 -1.54 -10.17
C THR A 180 4.31 -1.33 -10.39
N THR A 181 5.09 -1.19 -9.32
CA THR A 181 6.52 -0.90 -9.41
C THR A 181 7.27 -2.02 -10.15
N GLY A 182 8.04 -1.62 -11.19
CA GLY A 182 8.84 -2.54 -12.01
C GLY A 182 8.05 -3.38 -12.99
N LEU A 183 6.79 -3.00 -13.28
CA LEU A 183 5.95 -3.61 -14.31
C LEU A 183 6.08 -2.86 -15.64
N ASP A 184 5.86 -3.58 -16.74
CA ASP A 184 5.63 -2.97 -18.03
C ASP A 184 4.23 -2.33 -18.12
N ILE A 185 3.98 -1.57 -19.19
CA ILE A 185 2.73 -0.82 -19.40
C ILE A 185 1.50 -1.75 -19.37
N MET A 186 1.58 -2.92 -20.01
CA MET A 186 0.45 -3.85 -20.09
C MET A 186 0.13 -4.49 -18.73
N ALA A 187 1.15 -4.92 -18.00
CA ALA A 187 0.98 -5.45 -16.66
C ALA A 187 0.45 -4.40 -15.69
N THR A 188 0.92 -3.14 -15.81
CA THR A 188 0.42 -2.01 -15.03
C THR A 188 -1.07 -1.77 -15.31
N SER A 189 -1.49 -1.71 -16.59
CA SER A 189 -2.90 -1.53 -16.97
C SER A 189 -3.78 -2.63 -16.37
N THR A 190 -3.38 -3.90 -16.48
CA THR A 190 -4.12 -5.03 -15.91
C THR A 190 -4.30 -4.88 -14.39
N VAL A 191 -3.25 -4.47 -13.67
CA VAL A 191 -3.32 -4.25 -12.21
C VAL A 191 -4.24 -3.08 -11.86
N MET A 192 -4.16 -1.97 -12.61
CA MET A 192 -5.03 -0.81 -12.40
C MET A 192 -6.50 -1.15 -12.66
N GLU A 193 -6.81 -1.87 -13.74
CA GLU A 193 -8.15 -2.35 -14.04
C GLU A 193 -8.68 -3.28 -12.94
N PHE A 194 -7.82 -4.13 -12.39
CA PHE A 194 -8.18 -4.99 -11.28
C PHE A 194 -8.52 -4.18 -10.01
N ILE A 195 -7.75 -3.14 -9.69
CA ILE A 195 -8.05 -2.23 -8.57
C ILE A 195 -9.40 -1.53 -8.79
N GLN A 196 -9.67 -1.07 -10.01
CA GLN A 196 -10.95 -0.46 -10.36
C GLN A 196 -12.11 -1.44 -10.16
N ARG A 197 -11.96 -2.70 -10.56
CA ARG A 197 -13.00 -3.74 -10.33
C ARG A 197 -13.24 -4.04 -8.85
N LEU A 198 -12.21 -3.99 -7.99
CA LEU A 198 -12.39 -4.09 -6.54
C LEU A 198 -13.23 -2.93 -6.01
N LYS A 199 -12.94 -1.71 -6.45
CA LYS A 199 -13.71 -0.51 -6.13
C LYS A 199 -15.17 -0.66 -6.54
N ASP A 200 -15.43 -1.09 -7.78
CA ASP A 200 -16.79 -1.28 -8.32
C ASP A 200 -17.60 -2.35 -7.54
N LYS A 201 -16.91 -3.37 -7.02
CA LYS A 201 -17.48 -4.36 -6.10
C LYS A 201 -17.72 -3.80 -4.67
N GLY A 202 -17.32 -2.55 -4.40
CA GLY A 202 -17.46 -1.90 -3.11
C GLY A 202 -16.37 -2.24 -2.10
N THR A 203 -15.27 -2.88 -2.53
CA THR A 203 -14.12 -3.19 -1.67
C THR A 203 -13.21 -1.97 -1.59
N PRO A 204 -12.93 -1.41 -0.39
CA PRO A 204 -11.97 -0.35 -0.24
C PRO A 204 -10.55 -0.84 -0.57
N VAL A 205 -9.79 0.00 -1.27
CA VAL A 205 -8.40 -0.28 -1.61
C VAL A 205 -7.51 0.86 -1.11
N ILE A 206 -6.45 0.51 -0.40
CA ILE A 206 -5.40 1.46 0.01
C ILE A 206 -4.11 0.99 -0.65
N PHE A 207 -3.50 1.82 -1.48
CA PHE A 207 -2.23 1.46 -2.10
C PHE A 207 -1.19 2.56 -2.00
N SER A 208 0.06 2.17 -1.81
CA SER A 208 1.19 3.11 -1.92
C SER A 208 1.69 3.16 -3.35
N THR A 209 2.03 4.34 -3.81
CA THR A 209 2.70 4.56 -5.09
C THR A 209 3.53 5.84 -5.06
N HIS A 210 4.47 5.95 -5.97
CA HIS A 210 5.17 7.19 -6.33
C HIS A 210 4.80 7.67 -7.74
N HIS A 211 3.90 6.96 -8.43
CA HIS A 211 3.40 7.28 -9.76
C HIS A 211 2.11 8.11 -9.66
N LEU A 212 2.21 9.41 -9.90
CA LEU A 212 1.08 10.33 -9.78
C LEU A 212 -0.02 10.11 -10.82
N ASP A 213 0.32 9.55 -11.98
CA ASP A 213 -0.65 9.19 -13.02
C ASP A 213 -1.60 8.08 -12.55
N GLU A 214 -1.10 7.12 -11.77
CA GLU A 214 -1.93 6.07 -11.16
C GLU A 214 -2.92 6.67 -10.15
N VAL A 215 -2.45 7.64 -9.35
CA VAL A 215 -3.29 8.34 -8.38
C VAL A 215 -4.40 9.12 -9.10
N GLN A 216 -4.05 9.84 -10.15
CA GLN A 216 -5.02 10.61 -10.94
C GLN A 216 -6.09 9.73 -11.58
N THR A 217 -5.72 8.49 -11.97
CA THR A 217 -6.62 7.58 -12.68
C THR A 217 -7.53 6.80 -11.73
N LEU A 218 -7.04 6.39 -10.55
CA LEU A 218 -7.72 5.41 -9.69
C LEU A 218 -8.30 6.00 -8.41
N CYS A 219 -7.63 7.02 -7.82
CA CYS A 219 -7.93 7.41 -6.45
C CYS A 219 -9.15 8.34 -6.35
N ASP A 220 -9.91 8.16 -5.30
CA ASP A 220 -10.93 9.09 -4.82
C ASP A 220 -10.35 10.03 -3.76
N LYS A 221 -9.35 9.51 -3.02
CA LYS A 221 -8.73 10.21 -1.89
C LYS A 221 -7.22 10.02 -1.91
N VAL A 222 -6.52 11.04 -1.43
CA VAL A 222 -5.07 11.07 -1.34
C VAL A 222 -4.65 11.34 0.09
N THR A 223 -3.70 10.56 0.58
CA THR A 223 -2.98 10.83 1.83
C THR A 223 -1.50 10.96 1.51
N VAL A 224 -0.91 12.09 1.87
CA VAL A 224 0.54 12.28 1.72
C VAL A 224 1.21 12.12 3.08
N ILE A 225 2.20 11.22 3.12
CA ILE A 225 3.06 11.04 4.29
C ILE A 225 4.41 11.67 3.98
N ASN A 226 4.88 12.53 4.87
CA ASN A 226 6.23 13.05 4.86
C ASN A 226 6.88 12.87 6.23
N GLN A 227 8.12 12.41 6.27
CA GLN A 227 8.90 12.20 7.50
C GLN A 227 8.15 11.47 8.64
N GLY A 228 7.24 10.54 8.28
CA GLY A 228 6.46 9.75 9.22
C GLY A 228 5.19 10.40 9.75
N GLU A 229 4.77 11.50 9.16
CA GLU A 229 3.53 12.23 9.52
C GLU A 229 2.61 12.41 8.32
N THR A 230 1.29 12.50 8.57
CA THR A 230 0.32 12.86 7.55
C THR A 230 0.36 14.36 7.34
N VAL A 231 0.77 14.80 6.15
CA VAL A 231 0.84 16.23 5.78
C VAL A 231 -0.33 16.66 4.87
N PHE A 232 -1.04 15.70 4.29
CA PHE A 232 -2.28 15.93 3.53
C PHE A 232 -3.17 14.70 3.60
N ASN A 233 -4.50 14.90 3.71
CA ASN A 233 -5.47 13.81 3.73
C ASN A 233 -6.85 14.29 3.32
N ASP A 234 -7.15 14.31 2.00
CA ASP A 234 -8.43 14.77 1.48
C ASP A 234 -8.73 14.12 0.11
N SER A 235 -9.82 14.52 -0.53
CA SER A 235 -10.22 14.09 -1.86
C SER A 235 -9.14 14.36 -2.93
N LEU A 236 -9.18 13.60 -4.02
CA LEU A 236 -8.32 13.83 -5.17
C LEU A 236 -8.51 15.23 -5.75
N ASP A 237 -9.75 15.73 -5.77
CA ASP A 237 -10.06 17.07 -6.25
C ASP A 237 -9.40 18.15 -5.39
N ALA A 238 -9.48 18.03 -4.06
CA ALA A 238 -8.81 18.94 -3.12
C ALA A 238 -7.29 18.90 -3.30
N PHE A 239 -6.71 17.70 -3.51
CA PHE A 239 -5.29 17.57 -3.80
C PHE A 239 -4.89 18.23 -5.10
N SER A 240 -5.66 18.03 -6.17
CA SER A 240 -5.42 18.64 -7.48
C SER A 240 -5.52 20.16 -7.43
N ALA A 241 -6.44 20.70 -6.65
CA ALA A 241 -6.64 22.15 -6.48
C ALA A 241 -5.45 22.88 -5.82
N LEU A 242 -4.58 22.16 -5.11
CA LEU A 242 -3.37 22.74 -4.50
C LEU A 242 -2.42 23.38 -5.54
N SER A 243 -2.39 22.87 -6.77
CA SER A 243 -1.53 23.39 -7.84
C SER A 243 -1.99 24.73 -8.46
N GLY A 244 -3.24 25.15 -8.21
CA GLY A 244 -3.86 26.30 -8.87
C GLY A 244 -4.36 26.00 -10.29
N ASN A 245 -4.92 27.01 -10.96
CA ASN A 245 -5.58 26.88 -12.28
C ASN A 245 -4.62 26.79 -13.50
N GLU A 246 -3.43 26.29 -13.35
CA GLU A 246 -2.50 26.09 -14.45
C GLU A 246 -2.71 24.71 -15.08
N GLY A 247 -2.70 24.65 -16.42
CA GLY A 247 -3.10 23.52 -17.27
C GLY A 247 -2.67 22.11 -16.81
N ALA A 248 -3.43 21.12 -17.25
CA ALA A 248 -3.47 19.73 -16.74
C ALA A 248 -2.12 18.97 -16.66
N SER A 249 -1.12 19.33 -17.48
CA SER A 249 0.19 18.67 -17.48
C SER A 249 1.03 19.10 -16.27
N GLY A 250 1.32 18.15 -15.40
CA GLY A 250 2.16 18.40 -14.21
C GLY A 250 1.42 18.90 -12.98
N GLN A 251 0.09 19.04 -13.02
CA GLN A 251 -0.74 19.49 -11.90
C GLN A 251 -0.54 18.64 -10.64
N MET A 252 -0.60 17.32 -10.76
CA MET A 252 -0.40 16.38 -9.65
C MET A 252 0.99 16.49 -9.04
N HIS A 253 2.02 16.68 -9.88
CA HIS A 253 3.39 16.84 -9.40
C HIS A 253 3.57 18.14 -8.61
N LYS A 254 3.00 19.26 -9.10
CA LYS A 254 3.02 20.55 -8.38
C LYS A 254 2.27 20.46 -7.05
N SER A 255 1.09 19.82 -7.04
CA SER A 255 0.32 19.59 -5.81
C SER A 255 1.14 18.80 -4.80
N PHE A 256 1.81 17.74 -5.24
CA PHE A 256 2.67 16.92 -4.37
C PHE A 256 3.83 17.74 -3.79
N LEU A 257 4.57 18.49 -4.63
CA LEU A 257 5.67 19.36 -4.16
C LEU A 257 5.17 20.43 -3.19
N LYS A 258 4.01 21.04 -3.46
CA LYS A 258 3.44 22.06 -2.57
C LYS A 258 3.09 21.48 -1.21
N THR A 259 2.53 20.26 -1.17
CA THR A 259 2.25 19.58 0.11
C THR A 259 3.53 19.36 0.93
N LEU A 260 4.63 18.99 0.27
CA LEU A 260 5.92 18.80 0.96
C LEU A 260 6.55 20.12 1.43
N SER A 261 6.34 21.23 0.71
CA SER A 261 6.89 22.56 1.08
C SER A 261 6.12 23.18 2.25
N MET A 262 4.82 22.99 2.34
CA MET A 262 4.01 23.46 3.48
C MET A 262 4.50 22.85 4.81
N ASP A 263 4.86 21.56 4.79
CA ASP A 263 5.43 20.87 5.96
C ASP A 263 6.80 21.48 6.39
N THR A 264 7.61 21.95 5.43
CA THR A 264 8.89 22.60 5.74
C THR A 264 8.77 23.99 6.34
N GLU A 265 7.75 24.75 5.98
CA GLU A 265 7.50 26.07 6.58
C GLU A 265 7.02 25.96 8.03
N GLU A 266 6.18 24.97 8.35
CA GLU A 266 5.73 24.71 9.73
C GLU A 266 6.81 24.11 10.63
N THR A 267 7.74 23.33 10.07
CA THR A 267 8.80 22.63 10.84
C THR A 267 10.16 23.35 10.84
N GLY A 268 10.32 24.43 10.05
CA GLY A 268 11.55 25.23 9.99
C GLY A 268 12.74 24.52 9.32
N ASN A 269 12.52 23.41 8.60
CA ASN A 269 13.55 22.66 7.91
C ASN A 269 13.56 22.96 6.40
N VAL A 270 14.58 23.64 5.92
CA VAL A 270 14.81 23.87 4.48
C VAL A 270 15.30 22.55 3.86
N VAL A 271 14.50 21.95 2.99
CA VAL A 271 14.94 20.85 2.12
C VAL A 271 15.62 21.46 0.89
N ASN A 272 16.95 21.31 0.78
CA ASN A 272 17.64 21.51 -0.49
C ASN A 272 17.26 20.35 -1.43
N LEU A 273 16.55 20.67 -2.51
CA LEU A 273 16.18 19.79 -3.61
C LEU A 273 17.42 19.41 -4.45
#